data_808688b6da0838f9579b43d939fe9d1d
#
_entry.id   808688b6da0838f9579b43d939fe9d1d
#
_cell.length_a   1.000
_cell.length_b   1.000
_cell.length_c   1.000
_cell.angle_alpha   90.00
_cell.angle_beta   90.00
_cell.angle_gamma   90.00
#
_symmetry.space_group_name_H-M   'P 1'
#
loop_
_entity.id
_entity.type
_entity.pdbx_description
1 polymer ?
#
loop_
_entity_poly.entity_id
_entity_poly.type
_entity_poly.pdbx_seq_one_letter_code
_entity_poly.pdbx_strand_id
1 'polypeptide(L)'
;MNATISENFVLDKFTAIDFLTDGSGRTVLLNDISWAEYERFLEDFAERPGWRLAYDGGKLEIMPPTPEHEEYSFSFHNFVLAYCEHFDIKLEGRGSATFRSEALDKGVEPDECFYIQSAEKIIGKKIPAKNFPMPDVAVEVDVTTESLDKFPIYAALEVPEVWIYDGKTLAFYELRGKNYHQIPRSRALPQLAAESLTGFLEMSKTEGQTAALKNFRAWLGEIKTKSEN
;
A
#
# COMPACT_ATOMS: atom_id res chain seq x y z
N MET A 1 -8.26 23.51 -9.53
CA MET A 1 -7.34 24.32 -10.36
C MET A 1 -6.00 23.62 -10.31
N ASN A 2 -5.66 22.95 -11.41
CA ASN A 2 -4.44 22.17 -11.54
C ASN A 2 -3.24 23.12 -11.57
N ALA A 3 -2.34 23.01 -10.63
CA ALA A 3 -1.04 23.66 -10.72
C ALA A 3 -0.09 22.74 -11.50
N THR A 4 -0.20 22.76 -12.83
CA THR A 4 0.87 22.31 -13.69
C THR A 4 1.98 23.35 -13.58
N ILE A 5 3.04 23.08 -12.86
CA ILE A 5 4.24 23.93 -12.84
C ILE A 5 4.94 23.68 -14.17
N SER A 6 4.59 24.49 -15.19
CA SER A 6 5.31 24.54 -16.46
C SER A 6 6.63 25.27 -16.29
N GLU A 7 7.67 24.68 -16.85
CA GLU A 7 8.96 25.21 -17.30
C GLU A 7 9.20 26.71 -17.02
N ASN A 8 9.94 27.04 -15.98
CA ASN A 8 10.83 28.18 -15.77
C ASN A 8 10.97 28.61 -14.31
N PHE A 9 10.58 27.78 -13.37
CA PHE A 9 10.98 27.96 -11.98
C PHE A 9 12.00 26.86 -11.65
N VAL A 10 13.28 27.18 -11.74
CA VAL A 10 14.32 26.49 -10.98
C VAL A 10 14.18 26.97 -9.53
N LEU A 11 13.04 26.70 -8.91
CA LEU A 11 12.99 26.48 -7.50
C LEU A 11 13.85 25.24 -7.27
N ASP A 12 14.88 25.37 -6.46
CA ASP A 12 15.56 24.23 -5.87
C ASP A 12 14.45 23.21 -5.55
N LYS A 13 14.52 22.00 -6.13
CA LYS A 13 13.47 20.97 -6.02
C LYS A 13 13.12 20.69 -4.54
N PHE A 14 14.01 21.08 -3.63
CA PHE A 14 13.86 21.03 -2.18
C PHE A 14 13.04 22.19 -1.58
N THR A 15 13.03 23.37 -2.20
CA THR A 15 12.16 24.48 -1.77
C THR A 15 10.70 24.20 -2.14
N ALA A 16 10.43 23.35 -3.14
CA ALA A 16 9.09 22.87 -3.43
C ALA A 16 8.52 22.03 -2.28
N ILE A 17 9.36 21.34 -1.51
CA ILE A 17 8.94 20.54 -0.34
C ILE A 17 8.37 21.43 0.77
N ASP A 18 8.93 22.63 1.00
CA ASP A 18 8.39 23.57 1.98
C ASP A 18 7.03 24.11 1.55
N PHE A 19 6.77 24.18 0.22
CA PHE A 19 5.46 24.55 -0.33
C PHE A 19 4.44 23.41 -0.19
N LEU A 20 4.89 22.13 -0.18
CA LEU A 20 4.05 20.94 0.02
C LEU A 20 3.62 20.74 1.47
N THR A 21 4.33 21.33 2.41
CA THR A 21 4.03 21.28 3.85
C THR A 21 3.04 22.35 4.31
N ASP A 22 2.39 23.08 3.39
CA ASP A 22 1.37 24.08 3.70
C ASP A 22 0.10 23.52 4.38
N GLY A 23 0.05 22.22 4.64
CA GLY A 23 -1.08 21.52 5.22
C GLY A 23 -2.22 21.24 4.24
N SER A 24 -2.00 21.42 2.92
CA SER A 24 -3.04 21.21 1.90
C SER A 24 -3.42 19.74 1.71
N GLY A 25 -2.60 18.81 2.19
CA GLY A 25 -2.86 17.37 2.05
C GLY A 25 -2.86 16.88 0.58
N ARG A 26 -2.22 17.61 -0.34
CA ARG A 26 -2.25 17.31 -1.76
C ARG A 26 -1.08 16.41 -2.16
N THR A 27 -1.39 15.40 -2.97
CA THR A 27 -0.39 14.61 -3.69
C THR A 27 0.31 15.48 -4.73
N VAL A 28 1.63 15.33 -4.87
CA VAL A 28 2.45 16.05 -5.85
C VAL A 28 3.10 15.07 -6.78
N LEU A 29 3.03 15.35 -8.09
CA LEU A 29 3.72 14.61 -9.13
C LEU A 29 4.83 15.47 -9.72
N LEU A 30 6.07 15.01 -9.61
CA LEU A 30 7.26 15.60 -10.20
C LEU A 30 7.69 14.78 -11.42
N ASN A 31 8.19 15.45 -12.46
CA ASN A 31 8.74 14.83 -13.66
C ASN A 31 10.25 15.09 -13.75
N ASP A 32 10.92 14.34 -14.62
CA ASP A 32 12.35 14.47 -14.89
C ASP A 32 13.22 14.32 -13.61
N ILE A 33 12.81 13.43 -12.71
CA ILE A 33 13.52 13.08 -11.49
C ILE A 33 14.46 11.91 -11.78
N SER A 34 15.77 12.10 -11.61
CA SER A 34 16.75 11.02 -11.70
C SER A 34 16.65 10.07 -10.50
N TRP A 35 17.17 8.85 -10.65
CA TRP A 35 17.26 7.90 -9.54
C TRP A 35 18.01 8.49 -8.32
N ALA A 36 19.10 9.20 -8.54
CA ALA A 36 19.87 9.82 -7.46
C ALA A 36 19.06 10.91 -6.71
N GLU A 37 18.19 11.64 -7.42
CA GLU A 37 17.28 12.60 -6.77
C GLU A 37 16.18 11.88 -5.98
N TYR A 38 15.62 10.78 -6.52
CA TYR A 38 14.66 9.95 -5.78
C TYR A 38 15.27 9.39 -4.48
N GLU A 39 16.51 8.87 -4.51
CA GLU A 39 17.22 8.43 -3.30
C GLU A 39 17.35 9.56 -2.27
N ARG A 40 17.66 10.77 -2.70
CA ARG A 40 17.73 11.94 -1.81
C ARG A 40 16.36 12.29 -1.23
N PHE A 41 15.28 12.21 -2.03
CA PHE A 41 13.93 12.41 -1.50
C PHE A 41 13.61 11.37 -0.42
N LEU A 42 13.94 10.11 -0.61
CA LEU A 42 13.76 9.09 0.43
C LEU A 42 14.51 9.42 1.73
N GLU A 43 15.75 9.92 1.63
CA GLU A 43 16.52 10.34 2.80
C GLU A 43 15.89 11.56 3.49
N ASP A 44 15.45 12.57 2.74
CA ASP A 44 14.84 13.78 3.28
C ASP A 44 13.47 13.50 3.93
N PHE A 45 12.73 12.51 3.44
CA PHE A 45 11.44 12.10 3.99
C PHE A 45 11.55 11.02 5.08
N ALA A 46 12.72 10.43 5.32
CA ALA A 46 12.92 9.40 6.35
C ALA A 46 12.52 9.86 7.76
N GLU A 47 12.69 11.14 8.06
CA GLU A 47 12.32 11.76 9.35
C GLU A 47 10.86 12.29 9.36
N ARG A 48 10.09 12.06 8.29
CA ARG A 48 8.71 12.54 8.12
C ARG A 48 7.73 11.35 8.05
N PRO A 49 7.25 10.85 9.19
CA PRO A 49 6.39 9.67 9.21
C PRO A 49 5.08 9.91 8.45
N GLY A 50 4.59 8.86 7.80
CA GLY A 50 3.33 8.87 7.07
C GLY A 50 3.40 9.32 5.61
N TRP A 51 4.48 10.00 5.18
CA TRP A 51 4.67 10.30 3.77
C TRP A 51 4.92 9.03 2.96
N ARG A 52 4.42 9.00 1.72
CA ARG A 52 4.60 7.90 0.78
C ARG A 52 5.18 8.40 -0.51
N LEU A 53 6.18 7.71 -1.02
CA LEU A 53 6.84 8.01 -2.28
C LEU A 53 6.64 6.86 -3.27
N ALA A 54 6.31 7.22 -4.53
CA ALA A 54 6.29 6.27 -5.64
C ALA A 54 7.08 6.84 -6.82
N TYR A 55 7.96 6.03 -7.39
CA TYR A 55 8.87 6.44 -8.46
C TYR A 55 8.79 5.48 -9.65
N ASP A 56 8.58 6.04 -10.84
CA ASP A 56 8.49 5.32 -12.10
C ASP A 56 9.28 6.04 -13.20
N GLY A 57 10.54 5.66 -13.38
CA GLY A 57 11.34 6.08 -14.53
C GLY A 57 11.32 7.58 -14.80
N GLY A 58 11.67 8.40 -13.81
CA GLY A 58 11.69 9.86 -13.92
C GLY A 58 10.43 10.55 -13.40
N LYS A 59 9.37 9.84 -13.05
CA LYS A 59 8.18 10.39 -12.38
C LYS A 59 8.22 10.04 -10.90
N LEU A 60 8.09 11.05 -10.04
CA LEU A 60 8.04 10.89 -8.59
C LEU A 60 6.72 11.44 -8.07
N GLU A 61 5.93 10.57 -7.47
CA GLU A 61 4.77 10.95 -6.65
C GLU A 61 5.21 11.07 -5.19
N ILE A 62 4.76 12.14 -4.54
CA ILE A 62 4.94 12.38 -3.11
C ILE A 62 3.55 12.61 -2.51
N MET A 63 3.11 11.68 -1.68
CA MET A 63 1.80 11.71 -1.03
C MET A 63 1.94 12.03 0.45
N PRO A 64 1.31 13.09 0.96
CA PRO A 64 1.30 13.41 2.39
C PRO A 64 0.42 12.44 3.17
N PRO A 65 0.69 12.24 4.47
CA PRO A 65 -0.18 11.45 5.32
C PRO A 65 -1.55 12.11 5.45
N THR A 66 -2.61 11.31 5.35
CA THR A 66 -3.97 11.75 5.68
C THR A 66 -4.55 10.83 6.76
N PRO A 67 -5.44 11.34 7.63
CA PRO A 67 -6.09 10.51 8.65
C PRO A 67 -6.83 9.30 8.05
N GLU A 68 -7.39 9.46 6.85
CA GLU A 68 -8.12 8.40 6.15
C GLU A 68 -7.21 7.26 5.74
N HIS A 69 -6.03 7.55 5.16
CA HIS A 69 -5.06 6.52 4.77
C HIS A 69 -4.60 5.71 5.98
N GLU A 70 -4.28 6.39 7.08
CA GLU A 70 -3.86 5.72 8.33
C GLU A 70 -5.00 4.85 8.91
N GLU A 71 -6.24 5.35 8.92
CA GLU A 71 -7.40 4.59 9.41
C GLU A 71 -7.62 3.31 8.62
N TYR A 72 -7.55 3.38 7.29
CA TYR A 72 -7.71 2.20 6.44
C TYR A 72 -6.54 1.23 6.56
N SER A 73 -5.29 1.72 6.62
CA SER A 73 -4.12 0.88 6.85
C SER A 73 -4.25 0.07 8.14
N PHE A 74 -4.65 0.72 9.25
CA PHE A 74 -4.94 0.02 10.50
C PHE A 74 -6.08 -1.01 10.38
N SER A 75 -7.11 -0.69 9.63
CA SER A 75 -8.23 -1.61 9.42
C SER A 75 -7.81 -2.83 8.63
N PHE A 76 -7.07 -2.67 7.54
CA PHE A 76 -6.49 -3.77 6.78
C PHE A 76 -5.58 -4.64 7.64
N HIS A 77 -4.66 -4.01 8.40
CA HIS A 77 -3.77 -4.75 9.29
C HIS A 77 -4.54 -5.63 10.28
N ASN A 78 -5.54 -5.06 10.95
CA ASN A 78 -6.35 -5.78 11.94
C ASN A 78 -7.16 -6.93 11.33
N PHE A 79 -7.76 -6.75 10.16
CA PHE A 79 -8.52 -7.80 9.49
C PHE A 79 -7.62 -8.93 8.99
N VAL A 80 -6.47 -8.60 8.38
CA VAL A 80 -5.52 -9.62 7.92
C VAL A 80 -4.92 -10.38 9.09
N LEU A 81 -4.57 -9.70 10.19
CA LEU A 81 -4.07 -10.34 11.41
C LEU A 81 -5.13 -11.29 12.01
N ALA A 82 -6.38 -10.84 12.12
CA ALA A 82 -7.47 -11.68 12.65
C ALA A 82 -7.75 -12.90 11.75
N TYR A 83 -7.64 -12.74 10.43
CA TYR A 83 -7.74 -13.86 9.48
C TYR A 83 -6.62 -14.87 9.71
N CYS A 84 -5.37 -14.40 9.73
CA CYS A 84 -4.21 -15.26 9.90
C CYS A 84 -4.20 -15.97 11.26
N GLU A 85 -4.59 -15.26 12.33
CA GLU A 85 -4.80 -15.86 13.67
C GLU A 85 -5.84 -16.99 13.62
N HIS A 86 -6.97 -16.77 12.95
CA HIS A 86 -8.07 -17.73 12.88
C HIS A 86 -7.70 -19.01 12.13
N PHE A 87 -6.92 -18.90 11.06
CA PHE A 87 -6.50 -20.03 10.21
C PHE A 87 -5.11 -20.58 10.55
N ASP A 88 -4.48 -20.12 11.64
CA ASP A 88 -3.11 -20.50 12.06
C ASP A 88 -2.06 -20.27 10.96
N ILE A 89 -2.14 -19.12 10.31
CA ILE A 89 -1.24 -18.70 9.23
C ILE A 89 -0.22 -17.71 9.79
N LYS A 90 1.07 -17.93 9.51
CA LYS A 90 2.11 -16.97 9.87
C LYS A 90 1.95 -15.68 9.07
N LEU A 91 2.11 -14.55 9.74
CA LEU A 91 1.98 -13.22 9.16
C LEU A 91 3.08 -12.29 9.68
N GLU A 92 3.64 -11.48 8.80
CA GLU A 92 4.38 -10.27 9.15
C GLU A 92 3.82 -9.09 8.35
N GLY A 93 3.24 -8.11 9.02
CA GLY A 93 2.91 -6.81 8.46
C GLY A 93 4.09 -5.86 8.59
N ARG A 94 4.33 -5.01 7.60
CA ARG A 94 5.47 -4.06 7.60
C ARG A 94 5.07 -2.63 7.29
N GLY A 95 3.77 -2.34 7.29
CA GLY A 95 3.26 -1.01 6.98
C GLY A 95 3.79 -0.52 5.63
N SER A 96 4.20 0.72 5.59
CA SER A 96 4.71 1.42 4.42
C SER A 96 6.21 1.18 4.18
N ALA A 97 6.67 -0.06 4.16
CA ALA A 97 8.05 -0.34 3.84
C ALA A 97 8.42 0.13 2.43
N THR A 98 9.61 0.68 2.24
CA THR A 98 10.11 1.13 0.94
C THR A 98 10.62 -0.04 0.11
N PHE A 99 10.02 -0.29 -1.05
CA PHE A 99 10.45 -1.27 -2.05
C PHE A 99 11.02 -0.55 -3.25
N ARG A 100 12.25 -0.88 -3.65
CA ARG A 100 12.92 -0.16 -4.73
C ARG A 100 13.98 -0.99 -5.43
N SER A 101 14.22 -0.67 -6.71
CA SER A 101 15.26 -1.29 -7.54
C SER A 101 15.81 -0.27 -8.52
N GLU A 102 17.07 0.12 -8.35
CA GLU A 102 17.78 1.01 -9.28
C GLU A 102 17.85 0.41 -10.69
N ALA A 103 18.11 -0.90 -10.79
CA ALA A 103 18.21 -1.60 -12.07
C ALA A 103 16.90 -1.59 -12.87
N LEU A 104 15.75 -1.46 -12.18
CA LEU A 104 14.43 -1.38 -12.80
C LEU A 104 13.92 0.06 -12.90
N ASP A 105 14.61 1.02 -12.28
CA ASP A 105 14.22 2.42 -12.18
C ASP A 105 12.80 2.57 -11.58
N LYS A 106 12.54 1.81 -10.48
CA LYS A 106 11.25 1.71 -9.81
C LYS A 106 11.40 1.75 -8.29
N GLY A 107 10.46 2.45 -7.65
CA GLY A 107 10.35 2.48 -6.20
C GLY A 107 8.92 2.78 -5.75
N VAL A 108 8.50 2.24 -4.61
CA VAL A 108 7.15 2.44 -4.07
C VAL A 108 7.10 2.19 -2.57
N GLU A 109 6.25 2.92 -1.89
CA GLU A 109 5.87 2.75 -0.50
C GLU A 109 4.35 2.55 -0.43
N PRO A 110 3.87 1.30 -0.28
CA PRO A 110 2.45 1.01 -0.12
C PRO A 110 1.90 1.58 1.20
N ASP A 111 0.59 1.72 1.32
CA ASP A 111 -0.05 2.09 2.59
C ASP A 111 0.07 0.98 3.64
N GLU A 112 0.00 -0.28 3.21
CA GLU A 112 0.28 -1.46 4.05
C GLU A 112 0.85 -2.59 3.19
N CYS A 113 1.62 -3.49 3.80
CA CYS A 113 2.11 -4.68 3.12
C CYS A 113 2.22 -5.89 4.03
N PHE A 114 2.01 -7.08 3.43
CA PHE A 114 1.95 -8.32 4.16
C PHE A 114 2.86 -9.40 3.57
N TYR A 115 3.57 -10.09 4.46
CA TYR A 115 4.29 -11.33 4.20
C TYR A 115 3.50 -12.46 4.84
N ILE A 116 3.00 -13.37 4.03
CA ILE A 116 2.13 -14.49 4.40
C ILE A 116 2.82 -15.79 4.01
N GLN A 117 2.94 -16.09 2.72
CA GLN A 117 3.68 -17.26 2.22
C GLN A 117 5.18 -17.11 2.46
N SER A 118 5.66 -15.89 2.47
CA SER A 118 7.07 -15.55 2.69
C SER A 118 7.38 -15.07 4.11
N ALA A 119 6.44 -15.16 5.06
CA ALA A 119 6.58 -14.66 6.45
C ALA A 119 7.87 -15.16 7.14
N GLU A 120 8.24 -16.42 6.94
CA GLU A 120 9.46 -17.00 7.52
C GLU A 120 10.77 -16.37 7.03
N LYS A 121 10.73 -15.69 5.87
CA LYS A 121 11.87 -14.93 5.36
C LYS A 121 12.12 -13.65 6.18
N ILE A 122 11.08 -13.19 6.91
CA ILE A 122 11.06 -11.91 7.63
C ILE A 122 11.15 -12.10 9.15
N ILE A 123 10.41 -13.08 9.68
CA ILE A 123 10.30 -13.33 11.14
C ILE A 123 11.67 -13.40 11.80
N GLY A 124 11.88 -12.56 12.81
CA GLY A 124 13.10 -12.54 13.63
C GLY A 124 14.36 -12.03 12.91
N LYS A 125 14.26 -11.56 11.67
CA LYS A 125 15.42 -11.09 10.90
C LYS A 125 15.54 -9.57 10.93
N LYS A 126 16.78 -9.08 11.09
CA LYS A 126 17.13 -7.69 10.85
C LYS A 126 17.48 -7.52 9.38
N ILE A 127 16.55 -7.01 8.59
CA ILE A 127 16.74 -6.81 7.16
C ILE A 127 16.94 -5.30 6.93
N PRO A 128 18.07 -4.86 6.33
CA PRO A 128 18.25 -3.46 5.95
C PRO A 128 17.15 -3.02 4.97
N ALA A 129 16.62 -1.80 5.11
CA ALA A 129 15.53 -1.29 4.30
C ALA A 129 15.76 -1.49 2.78
N LYS A 130 16.97 -1.24 2.29
CA LYS A 130 17.33 -1.42 0.87
C LYS A 130 17.31 -2.87 0.36
N ASN A 131 17.23 -3.85 1.26
CA ASN A 131 17.26 -5.28 0.92
C ASN A 131 15.97 -5.99 1.35
N PHE A 132 14.92 -5.24 1.62
CA PHE A 132 13.63 -5.86 1.96
C PHE A 132 13.15 -6.69 0.79
N PRO A 133 12.80 -7.98 1.00
CA PRO A 133 12.15 -8.78 -0.05
C PRO A 133 10.77 -8.20 -0.36
N MET A 134 10.30 -8.38 -1.59
CA MET A 134 8.96 -7.96 -1.97
C MET A 134 7.91 -8.68 -1.12
N PRO A 135 6.81 -8.01 -0.75
CA PRO A 135 5.73 -8.60 0.02
C PRO A 135 4.90 -9.56 -0.83
N ASP A 136 4.13 -10.43 -0.16
CA ASP A 136 3.15 -11.27 -0.85
C ASP A 136 1.91 -10.47 -1.27
N VAL A 137 1.57 -9.43 -0.48
CA VAL A 137 0.46 -8.50 -0.74
C VAL A 137 0.91 -7.07 -0.45
N ALA A 138 0.64 -6.15 -1.37
CA ALA A 138 0.69 -4.71 -1.15
C ALA A 138 -0.73 -4.14 -1.14
N VAL A 139 -1.00 -3.16 -0.28
CA VAL A 139 -2.30 -2.49 -0.17
C VAL A 139 -2.12 -1.01 -0.45
N GLU A 140 -2.96 -0.49 -1.36
CA GLU A 140 -3.06 0.92 -1.69
C GLU A 140 -4.46 1.44 -1.33
N VAL A 141 -4.48 2.57 -0.66
CA VAL A 141 -5.70 3.33 -0.36
C VAL A 141 -5.72 4.52 -1.32
N ASP A 142 -6.41 4.37 -2.44
CA ASP A 142 -6.51 5.39 -3.48
C ASP A 142 -7.85 6.11 -3.38
N VAL A 143 -7.93 7.06 -2.47
CA VAL A 143 -9.12 7.92 -2.27
C VAL A 143 -9.03 9.24 -3.05
N THR A 144 -7.94 9.45 -3.81
CA THR A 144 -7.69 10.66 -4.60
C THR A 144 -7.80 10.37 -6.10
N THR A 145 -8.17 11.36 -6.89
CA THR A 145 -8.42 11.23 -8.33
C THR A 145 -7.19 11.39 -9.23
N GLU A 146 -6.05 11.78 -8.68
CA GLU A 146 -4.81 12.06 -9.44
C GLU A 146 -3.63 11.41 -8.72
N SER A 147 -3.33 10.15 -9.06
CA SER A 147 -2.14 9.45 -8.58
C SER A 147 -1.38 8.81 -9.74
N LEU A 148 -0.09 8.52 -9.51
CA LEU A 148 0.71 7.72 -10.42
C LEU A 148 0.12 6.32 -10.50
N ASP A 149 -0.03 5.77 -11.72
CA ASP A 149 -0.38 4.36 -11.87
C ASP A 149 0.75 3.49 -11.28
N LYS A 150 0.49 2.85 -10.15
CA LYS A 150 1.47 2.04 -9.42
C LYS A 150 1.54 0.59 -9.92
N PHE A 151 0.59 0.13 -10.74
CA PHE A 151 0.63 -1.23 -11.29
C PHE A 151 1.93 -1.55 -12.07
N PRO A 152 2.45 -0.67 -12.95
CA PRO A 152 3.73 -0.90 -13.61
C PRO A 152 4.90 -1.04 -12.65
N ILE A 153 4.87 -0.29 -11.53
CA ILE A 153 5.92 -0.36 -10.50
C ILE A 153 5.86 -1.72 -9.80
N TYR A 154 4.70 -2.10 -9.27
CA TYR A 154 4.52 -3.38 -8.59
C TYR A 154 4.78 -4.58 -9.50
N ALA A 155 4.38 -4.50 -10.78
CA ALA A 155 4.62 -5.57 -11.75
C ALA A 155 6.12 -5.74 -12.04
N ALA A 156 6.87 -4.64 -12.17
CA ALA A 156 8.32 -4.68 -12.36
C ALA A 156 9.05 -5.22 -11.13
N LEU A 157 8.54 -4.93 -9.92
CA LEU A 157 9.04 -5.44 -8.65
C LEU A 157 8.53 -6.85 -8.33
N GLU A 158 7.70 -7.46 -9.21
CA GLU A 158 7.17 -8.82 -9.08
C GLU A 158 6.35 -9.05 -7.81
N VAL A 159 5.60 -8.04 -7.33
CA VAL A 159 4.68 -8.20 -6.20
C VAL A 159 3.50 -9.08 -6.64
N PRO A 160 3.25 -10.23 -5.99
CA PRO A 160 2.27 -11.21 -6.51
C PRO A 160 0.84 -10.74 -6.48
N GLU A 161 0.46 -9.93 -5.48
CA GLU A 161 -0.90 -9.47 -5.26
C GLU A 161 -0.92 -8.01 -4.79
N VAL A 162 -1.82 -7.21 -5.38
CA VAL A 162 -2.07 -5.81 -4.99
C VAL A 162 -3.54 -5.63 -4.68
N TRP A 163 -3.85 -4.99 -3.57
CA TRP A 163 -5.19 -4.59 -3.17
C TRP A 163 -5.34 -3.10 -3.33
N ILE A 164 -6.41 -2.65 -3.98
CA ILE A 164 -6.71 -1.22 -4.15
C ILE A 164 -8.06 -0.93 -3.53
N TYR A 165 -8.09 0.04 -2.63
CA TYR A 165 -9.29 0.52 -1.98
C TYR A 165 -9.53 1.99 -2.32
N ASP A 166 -10.62 2.29 -3.03
CA ASP A 166 -10.97 3.64 -3.50
C ASP A 166 -11.80 4.46 -2.48
N GLY A 167 -11.83 4.02 -1.22
CA GLY A 167 -12.67 4.62 -0.17
C GLY A 167 -14.11 4.06 -0.13
N LYS A 168 -14.51 3.24 -1.11
CA LYS A 168 -15.85 2.62 -1.19
C LYS A 168 -15.78 1.14 -1.52
N THR A 169 -14.92 0.76 -2.45
CA THR A 169 -14.82 -0.60 -2.99
C THR A 169 -13.38 -1.07 -2.92
N LEU A 170 -13.19 -2.28 -2.43
CA LEU A 170 -11.92 -2.97 -2.47
C LEU A 170 -11.87 -3.90 -3.68
N ALA A 171 -10.76 -3.87 -4.40
CA ALA A 171 -10.47 -4.79 -5.48
C ALA A 171 -9.12 -5.48 -5.26
N PHE A 172 -9.07 -6.79 -5.47
CA PHE A 172 -7.85 -7.58 -5.44
C PHE A 172 -7.34 -7.82 -6.86
N TYR A 173 -6.03 -7.74 -7.04
CA TYR A 173 -5.37 -7.93 -8.33
C TYR A 173 -4.20 -8.90 -8.18
N GLU A 174 -4.16 -9.92 -9.03
CA GLU A 174 -3.08 -10.91 -9.12
C GLU A 174 -2.17 -10.60 -10.29
N LEU A 175 -0.86 -10.66 -10.08
CA LEU A 175 0.13 -10.53 -11.14
C LEU A 175 0.16 -11.82 -11.99
N ARG A 176 -0.10 -11.68 -13.30
CA ARG A 176 0.03 -12.74 -14.30
C ARG A 176 0.95 -12.27 -15.42
N GLY A 177 2.14 -12.84 -15.47
CA GLY A 177 3.20 -12.32 -16.35
C GLY A 177 3.63 -10.91 -15.95
N LYS A 178 3.27 -9.90 -16.73
CA LYS A 178 3.61 -8.50 -16.48
C LYS A 178 2.40 -7.61 -16.18
N ASN A 179 1.21 -8.21 -16.09
CA ASN A 179 -0.04 -7.45 -15.92
C ASN A 179 -0.82 -7.94 -14.70
N TYR A 180 -1.49 -7.00 -14.04
CA TYR A 180 -2.43 -7.31 -12.98
C TYR A 180 -3.82 -7.63 -13.55
N HIS A 181 -4.44 -8.66 -12.99
CA HIS A 181 -5.80 -9.09 -13.33
C HIS A 181 -6.64 -9.10 -12.07
N GLN A 182 -7.79 -8.48 -12.12
CA GLN A 182 -8.71 -8.46 -10.99
C GLN A 182 -9.19 -9.89 -10.67
N ILE A 183 -9.21 -10.21 -9.38
CA ILE A 183 -9.65 -11.49 -8.83
C ILE A 183 -10.69 -11.26 -7.72
N PRO A 184 -11.71 -12.13 -7.59
CA PRO A 184 -12.75 -11.93 -6.59
C PRO A 184 -12.32 -12.32 -5.16
N ARG A 185 -11.28 -13.15 -5.04
CA ARG A 185 -10.73 -13.64 -3.76
C ARG A 185 -9.22 -13.47 -3.75
N SER A 186 -8.68 -13.16 -2.58
CA SER A 186 -7.24 -13.09 -2.41
C SER A 186 -6.58 -14.45 -2.69
N ARG A 187 -5.47 -14.41 -3.41
CA ARG A 187 -4.61 -15.57 -3.62
C ARG A 187 -3.84 -15.91 -2.34
N ALA A 188 -3.38 -14.87 -1.64
CA ALA A 188 -2.62 -15.02 -0.39
C ALA A 188 -3.52 -15.51 0.76
N LEU A 189 -4.81 -15.14 0.76
CA LEU A 189 -5.82 -15.46 1.77
C LEU A 189 -7.11 -16.01 1.09
N PRO A 190 -7.14 -17.28 0.64
CA PRO A 190 -8.13 -17.78 -0.31
C PRO A 190 -9.60 -17.72 0.14
N GLN A 191 -9.87 -17.71 1.45
CA GLN A 191 -11.23 -17.57 1.97
C GLN A 191 -11.73 -16.11 1.95
N LEU A 192 -10.82 -15.13 1.78
CA LEU A 192 -11.14 -13.71 1.82
C LEU A 192 -11.59 -13.23 0.43
N ALA A 193 -12.86 -12.81 0.33
CA ALA A 193 -13.39 -12.14 -0.85
C ALA A 193 -13.28 -10.62 -0.71
N ALA A 194 -12.99 -9.93 -1.80
CA ALA A 194 -12.90 -8.47 -1.84
C ALA A 194 -14.21 -7.81 -1.38
N GLU A 195 -15.36 -8.32 -1.85
CA GLU A 195 -16.69 -7.86 -1.46
C GLU A 195 -16.94 -7.99 0.06
N SER A 196 -16.55 -9.14 0.66
CA SER A 196 -16.73 -9.35 2.10
C SER A 196 -15.89 -8.36 2.91
N LEU A 197 -14.62 -8.15 2.53
CA LEU A 197 -13.75 -7.21 3.23
C LEU A 197 -14.20 -5.76 3.03
N THR A 198 -14.72 -5.39 1.85
CA THR A 198 -15.37 -4.09 1.61
C THR A 198 -16.50 -3.83 2.63
N GLY A 199 -17.36 -4.83 2.88
CA GLY A 199 -18.44 -4.70 3.86
C GLY A 199 -17.93 -4.43 5.29
N PHE A 200 -16.84 -5.06 5.70
CA PHE A 200 -16.23 -4.81 7.01
C PHE A 200 -15.50 -3.48 7.09
N LEU A 201 -14.89 -3.00 6.00
CA LEU A 201 -14.33 -1.65 5.92
C LEU A 201 -15.44 -0.60 6.05
N GLU A 202 -16.58 -0.78 5.39
CA GLU A 202 -17.72 0.13 5.54
C GLU A 202 -18.31 0.10 6.95
N MET A 203 -18.41 -1.09 7.57
CA MET A 203 -18.82 -1.23 8.98
C MET A 203 -17.85 -0.51 9.92
N SER A 204 -16.54 -0.53 9.62
CA SER A 204 -15.53 0.19 10.40
C SER A 204 -15.78 1.70 10.43
N LYS A 205 -16.27 2.27 9.31
CA LYS A 205 -16.64 3.70 9.24
C LYS A 205 -17.93 4.02 10.00
N THR A 206 -18.92 3.17 9.87
CA THR A 206 -20.30 3.46 10.35
C THR A 206 -20.53 3.03 11.79
N GLU A 207 -19.90 1.95 12.24
CA GLU A 207 -20.09 1.35 13.57
C GLU A 207 -18.80 1.34 14.41
N GLY A 208 -17.67 1.70 13.80
CA GLY A 208 -16.35 1.75 14.42
C GLY A 208 -15.55 0.45 14.29
N GLN A 209 -14.23 0.59 14.37
CA GLN A 209 -13.25 -0.49 14.16
C GLN A 209 -13.48 -1.71 15.07
N THR A 210 -13.83 -1.49 16.34
CA THR A 210 -14.08 -2.59 17.31
C THR A 210 -15.28 -3.43 16.90
N ALA A 211 -16.40 -2.82 16.48
CA ALA A 211 -17.58 -3.52 16.01
C ALA A 211 -17.27 -4.31 14.73
N ALA A 212 -16.65 -3.68 13.77
CA ALA A 212 -16.24 -4.30 12.51
C ALA A 212 -15.35 -5.53 12.74
N LEU A 213 -14.30 -5.40 13.56
CA LEU A 213 -13.39 -6.50 13.86
C LEU A 213 -14.08 -7.66 14.60
N LYS A 214 -14.99 -7.37 15.54
CA LYS A 214 -15.78 -8.40 16.24
C LYS A 214 -16.66 -9.17 15.26
N ASN A 215 -17.36 -8.49 14.37
CA ASN A 215 -18.20 -9.11 13.35
C ASN A 215 -17.37 -9.89 12.33
N PHE A 216 -16.21 -9.39 11.94
CA PHE A 216 -15.27 -10.11 11.07
C PHE A 216 -14.82 -11.43 11.68
N ARG A 217 -14.44 -11.45 12.98
CA ARG A 217 -14.07 -12.68 13.68
C ARG A 217 -15.22 -13.69 13.77
N ALA A 218 -16.46 -13.24 13.97
CA ALA A 218 -17.64 -14.11 13.94
C ALA A 218 -17.84 -14.72 12.55
N TRP A 219 -17.74 -13.91 11.50
CA TRP A 219 -17.82 -14.35 10.10
C TRP A 219 -16.73 -15.39 9.75
N LEU A 220 -15.49 -15.22 10.23
CA LEU A 220 -14.43 -16.22 10.04
C LEU A 220 -14.81 -17.58 10.60
N GLY A 221 -15.45 -17.64 11.78
CA GLY A 221 -15.94 -18.89 12.37
C GLY A 221 -16.98 -19.60 11.48
N GLU A 222 -17.86 -18.84 10.83
CA GLU A 222 -18.88 -19.40 9.93
C GLU A 222 -18.29 -19.99 8.64
N ILE A 223 -17.29 -19.33 8.04
CA ILE A 223 -16.68 -19.84 6.80
C ILE A 223 -15.80 -21.06 7.04
N LYS A 224 -15.13 -21.17 8.18
CA LYS A 224 -14.35 -22.35 8.55
C LYS A 224 -15.23 -23.58 8.65
N THR A 225 -16.35 -23.47 9.34
CA THR A 225 -17.32 -24.58 9.50
C THR A 225 -17.88 -25.07 8.17
N LYS A 226 -18.07 -24.16 7.18
CA LYS A 226 -18.53 -24.52 5.82
C LYS A 226 -17.48 -25.22 4.97
N SER A 227 -16.20 -25.01 5.26
CA SER A 227 -15.10 -25.63 4.53
C SER A 227 -14.74 -27.03 5.02
N GLU A 228 -15.17 -27.38 6.24
CA GLU A 228 -14.93 -28.68 6.89
C GLU A 228 -16.08 -29.69 6.66
N ASN A 229 -17.20 -29.27 6.07
CA ASN A 229 -18.36 -30.08 5.66
C ASN A 229 -18.42 -30.26 4.15
#